data_1bc083811666006a867e9d83dcfdab06
#
_entry.id   1bc083811666006a867e9d83dcfdab06
#
_cell.length_a   1.000
_cell.length_b   1.000
_cell.length_c   1.000
_cell.angle_alpha   90.00
_cell.angle_beta   90.00
_cell.angle_gamma   90.00
#
_symmetry.space_group_name_H-M   'P 1'
#
loop_
_entity.id
_entity.type
_entity.pdbx_description
1 polymer ?
#
loop_
_entity_poly.entity_id
_entity_poly.type
_entity_poly.pdbx_seq_one_letter_code
_entity_poly.pdbx_strand_id
1 'polypeptide(L)'
;MTNSSVGMGEQDRSEREKFENELKTILKTSEDSNILLRVIGSLAFQMHCPQFGYLQAAMGRAYTDIDFGAYGNQNKQISRMMASLGYVDNREVFISSEGERAIFDKPGTGLHVDVFYEKLDFCHAIYWKDRLEVDSPTIPLTELLLEKMQIVQINEKDIIDTIMLLLEHPLGDIDKE
;
A
#
# COMPACT_ATOMS: atom_id res chain seq x y z
N MET A 1 -30.02 -11.71 22.00
CA MET A 1 -29.06 -10.75 21.44
C MET A 1 -28.69 -11.27 20.04
N THR A 2 -29.29 -10.69 19.04
CA THR A 2 -29.18 -11.11 17.64
C THR A 2 -27.84 -10.63 17.10
N ASN A 3 -26.96 -11.57 16.77
CA ASN A 3 -25.73 -11.34 16.02
C ASN A 3 -26.11 -10.89 14.61
N SER A 4 -26.19 -9.60 14.39
CA SER A 4 -26.19 -9.03 13.04
C SER A 4 -24.72 -9.00 12.55
N SER A 5 -24.29 -10.10 11.92
CA SER A 5 -23.11 -10.07 11.06
C SER A 5 -23.42 -9.10 9.91
N VAL A 6 -22.88 -7.90 9.99
CA VAL A 6 -22.83 -6.98 8.83
C VAL A 6 -21.91 -7.66 7.82
N GLY A 7 -22.47 -8.50 6.98
CA GLY A 7 -21.76 -9.14 5.89
C GLY A 7 -21.47 -8.09 4.82
N MET A 8 -20.20 -7.97 4.44
CA MET A 8 -19.77 -7.25 3.27
C MET A 8 -20.60 -7.71 2.07
N GLY A 9 -21.11 -6.77 1.26
CA GLY A 9 -21.86 -7.09 0.06
C GLY A 9 -21.01 -7.94 -0.93
N GLU A 10 -21.68 -8.74 -1.75
CA GLU A 10 -20.99 -9.61 -2.73
C GLU A 10 -20.15 -8.80 -3.71
N GLN A 11 -20.58 -7.59 -4.04
CA GLN A 11 -19.88 -6.65 -4.91
C GLN A 11 -18.61 -6.09 -4.24
N ASP A 12 -18.67 -5.74 -2.96
CA ASP A 12 -17.49 -5.24 -2.20
C ASP A 12 -16.42 -6.33 -2.06
N ARG A 13 -16.84 -7.59 -1.88
CA ARG A 13 -15.92 -8.73 -1.82
C ARG A 13 -15.22 -8.94 -3.17
N SER A 14 -15.95 -8.86 -4.27
CA SER A 14 -15.40 -9.01 -5.63
C SER A 14 -14.37 -7.91 -5.94
N GLU A 15 -14.64 -6.66 -5.54
CA GLU A 15 -13.70 -5.56 -5.73
C GLU A 15 -12.43 -5.74 -4.87
N ARG A 16 -12.56 -6.16 -3.61
CA ARG A 16 -11.40 -6.45 -2.77
C ARG A 16 -10.52 -7.55 -3.35
N GLU A 17 -11.12 -8.67 -3.77
CA GLU A 17 -10.40 -9.79 -4.40
C GLU A 17 -9.66 -9.36 -5.67
N LYS A 18 -10.23 -8.44 -6.44
CA LYS A 18 -9.60 -7.86 -7.62
C LYS A 18 -8.30 -7.12 -7.26
N PHE A 19 -8.32 -6.22 -6.26
CA PHE A 19 -7.14 -5.52 -5.80
C PHE A 19 -6.07 -6.46 -5.22
N GLU A 20 -6.47 -7.43 -4.41
CA GLU A 20 -5.57 -8.42 -3.82
C GLU A 20 -4.91 -9.32 -4.88
N ASN A 21 -5.64 -9.73 -5.90
CA ASN A 21 -5.11 -10.54 -7.00
C ASN A 21 -4.15 -9.75 -7.88
N GLU A 22 -4.47 -8.48 -8.15
CA GLU A 22 -3.59 -7.60 -8.90
C GLU A 22 -2.31 -7.31 -8.13
N LEU A 23 -2.41 -7.03 -6.81
CA LEU A 23 -1.27 -6.85 -5.93
C LEU A 23 -0.32 -8.06 -5.99
N LYS A 24 -0.85 -9.29 -5.86
CA LYS A 24 -0.05 -10.53 -5.97
C LYS A 24 0.65 -10.64 -7.33
N THR A 25 -0.04 -10.25 -8.41
CA THR A 25 0.52 -10.27 -9.76
C THR A 25 1.69 -9.28 -9.90
N ILE A 26 1.52 -8.05 -9.40
CA ILE A 26 2.57 -7.03 -9.43
C ILE A 26 3.78 -7.47 -8.60
N LEU A 27 3.56 -7.93 -7.37
CA LEU A 27 4.64 -8.39 -6.48
C LEU A 27 5.43 -9.54 -7.09
N LYS A 28 4.74 -10.55 -7.62
CA LYS A 28 5.42 -11.67 -8.29
C LYS A 28 6.24 -11.21 -9.49
N THR A 29 5.70 -10.33 -10.32
CA THR A 29 6.40 -9.83 -11.50
C THR A 29 7.62 -8.98 -11.12
N SER A 30 7.52 -8.22 -10.01
CA SER A 30 8.65 -7.45 -9.49
C SER A 30 9.77 -8.34 -8.97
N GLU A 31 9.44 -9.41 -8.26
CA GLU A 31 10.41 -10.42 -7.80
C GLU A 31 11.11 -11.10 -8.98
N ASP A 32 10.34 -11.59 -9.95
CA ASP A 32 10.85 -12.24 -11.17
C ASP A 32 11.76 -11.31 -12.00
N SER A 33 11.57 -10.00 -11.87
CA SER A 33 12.33 -8.94 -12.56
C SER A 33 13.46 -8.34 -11.72
N ASN A 34 13.67 -8.83 -10.48
CA ASN A 34 14.62 -8.28 -9.50
C ASN A 34 14.41 -6.77 -9.23
N ILE A 35 13.14 -6.38 -9.11
CA ILE A 35 12.70 -5.03 -8.77
C ILE A 35 12.24 -5.02 -7.32
N LEU A 36 12.77 -4.08 -6.52
CA LEU A 36 12.41 -3.94 -5.12
C LEU A 36 11.17 -3.02 -5.02
N LEU A 37 10.01 -3.62 -4.83
CA LEU A 37 8.77 -2.93 -4.47
C LEU A 37 8.34 -3.36 -3.06
N ARG A 38 7.84 -2.42 -2.28
CA ARG A 38 7.22 -2.70 -0.98
C ARG A 38 5.84 -2.08 -0.92
N VAL A 39 4.87 -2.88 -0.54
CA VAL A 39 3.50 -2.41 -0.35
C VAL A 39 3.45 -1.43 0.80
N ILE A 40 2.76 -0.33 0.60
CA ILE A 40 2.46 0.69 1.60
C ILE A 40 0.94 0.92 1.65
N GLY A 41 0.49 1.83 2.49
CA GLY A 41 -0.93 2.19 2.54
C GLY A 41 -1.86 1.07 3.01
N SER A 42 -3.11 1.15 2.62
CA SER A 42 -4.19 0.32 3.18
C SER A 42 -4.02 -1.18 3.00
N LEU A 43 -3.45 -1.61 1.89
CA LEU A 43 -3.20 -3.03 1.61
C LEU A 43 -2.08 -3.58 2.48
N ALA A 44 -1.05 -2.78 2.80
CA ALA A 44 -0.01 -3.18 3.73
C ALA A 44 -0.57 -3.41 5.14
N PHE A 45 -1.43 -2.51 5.64
CA PHE A 45 -2.13 -2.72 6.91
C PHE A 45 -2.93 -4.02 6.92
N GLN A 46 -3.66 -4.33 5.84
CA GLN A 46 -4.41 -5.58 5.73
C GLN A 46 -3.49 -6.80 5.76
N MET A 47 -2.32 -6.74 5.14
CA MET A 47 -1.35 -7.83 5.12
C MET A 47 -0.74 -8.09 6.50
N HIS A 48 -0.47 -7.03 7.26
CA HIS A 48 0.08 -7.11 8.61
C HIS A 48 -0.93 -7.47 9.69
N CYS A 49 -2.24 -7.27 9.42
CA CYS A 49 -3.29 -7.43 10.43
C CYS A 49 -4.30 -8.53 10.04
N PRO A 50 -3.89 -9.81 9.90
CA PRO A 50 -4.80 -10.89 9.48
C PRO A 50 -5.91 -11.18 10.50
N GLN A 51 -5.71 -10.93 11.81
CA GLN A 51 -6.72 -11.15 12.84
C GLN A 51 -7.71 -9.99 12.93
N PHE A 52 -7.23 -8.75 12.81
CA PHE A 52 -8.05 -7.55 12.98
C PHE A 52 -8.44 -6.89 11.63
N GLY A 53 -8.00 -7.42 10.50
CA GLY A 53 -8.33 -6.90 9.16
C GLY A 53 -9.83 -6.82 8.86
N TYR A 54 -10.68 -7.58 9.60
CA TYR A 54 -12.12 -7.47 9.51
C TYR A 54 -12.66 -6.08 9.90
N LEU A 55 -11.90 -5.27 10.66
CA LEU A 55 -12.32 -3.93 11.05
C LEU A 55 -12.42 -3.01 9.83
N GLN A 56 -11.51 -3.10 8.87
CA GLN A 56 -11.63 -2.37 7.60
C GLN A 56 -12.91 -2.76 6.86
N ALA A 57 -13.20 -4.06 6.77
CA ALA A 57 -14.40 -4.56 6.11
C ALA A 57 -15.69 -4.13 6.82
N ALA A 58 -15.72 -4.17 8.15
CA ALA A 58 -16.87 -3.76 8.97
C ALA A 58 -17.20 -2.27 8.80
N MET A 59 -16.21 -1.44 8.49
CA MET A 59 -16.38 -0.01 8.23
C MET A 59 -16.65 0.31 6.75
N GLY A 60 -16.88 -0.70 5.91
CA GLY A 60 -17.17 -0.52 4.50
C GLY A 60 -16.00 0.07 3.70
N ARG A 61 -14.75 -0.18 4.13
CA ARG A 61 -13.58 0.34 3.42
C ARG A 61 -13.38 -0.38 2.10
N ALA A 62 -13.57 0.36 1.00
CA ALA A 62 -13.16 -0.07 -0.32
C ALA A 62 -11.67 0.27 -0.55
N TYR A 63 -10.96 -0.58 -1.30
CA TYR A 63 -9.67 -0.23 -1.86
C TYR A 63 -9.88 0.64 -3.10
N THR A 64 -9.07 1.67 -3.25
CA THR A 64 -9.12 2.60 -4.39
C THR A 64 -7.84 2.54 -5.22
N ASP A 65 -6.75 2.15 -4.59
CA ASP A 65 -5.39 2.20 -5.11
C ASP A 65 -4.53 1.08 -4.52
N ILE A 66 -3.41 0.84 -5.16
CA ILE A 66 -2.33 -0.02 -4.69
C ILE A 66 -1.08 0.85 -4.59
N ASP A 67 -0.58 1.04 -3.38
CA ASP A 67 0.52 1.94 -3.11
C ASP A 67 1.82 1.16 -2.87
N PHE A 68 2.94 1.67 -3.41
CA PHE A 68 4.27 1.09 -3.24
C PHE A 68 5.32 2.13 -2.87
N GLY A 69 6.26 1.72 -2.01
CA GLY A 69 7.55 2.35 -1.85
C GLY A 69 8.61 1.67 -2.72
N ALA A 70 9.50 2.46 -3.34
CA ALA A 70 10.55 1.97 -4.22
C ALA A 70 11.78 2.89 -4.21
N TYR A 71 12.89 2.40 -4.77
CA TYR A 71 14.05 3.24 -5.05
C TYR A 71 13.99 3.86 -6.45
N GLY A 72 14.33 5.14 -6.55
CA GLY A 72 14.25 5.91 -7.79
C GLY A 72 15.18 5.41 -8.91
N ASN A 73 16.30 4.74 -8.54
CA ASN A 73 17.20 4.14 -9.52
C ASN A 73 16.55 2.98 -10.32
N GLN A 74 15.43 2.42 -9.85
CA GLN A 74 14.67 1.37 -10.53
C GLN A 74 13.46 1.91 -11.31
N ASN A 75 13.21 3.23 -11.34
CA ASN A 75 12.01 3.83 -11.95
C ASN A 75 11.73 3.36 -13.39
N LYS A 76 12.78 3.30 -14.22
CA LYS A 76 12.66 2.84 -15.63
C LYS A 76 12.29 1.35 -15.75
N GLN A 77 12.78 0.54 -14.82
CA GLN A 77 12.46 -0.89 -14.77
C GLN A 77 11.02 -1.08 -14.32
N ILE A 78 10.59 -0.34 -13.29
CA ILE A 78 9.21 -0.31 -12.79
C ILE A 78 8.25 0.10 -13.90
N SER A 79 8.51 1.21 -14.61
CA SER A 79 7.65 1.64 -15.73
C SER A 79 7.53 0.59 -16.82
N ARG A 80 8.62 -0.11 -17.18
CA ARG A 80 8.57 -1.19 -18.19
C ARG A 80 7.78 -2.40 -17.68
N MET A 81 7.97 -2.78 -16.43
CA MET A 81 7.23 -3.87 -15.78
C MET A 81 5.73 -3.54 -15.75
N MET A 82 5.35 -2.35 -15.30
CA MET A 82 3.95 -1.92 -15.27
C MET A 82 3.32 -1.89 -16.65
N ALA A 83 4.05 -1.42 -17.68
CA ALA A 83 3.59 -1.46 -19.07
C ALA A 83 3.37 -2.90 -19.56
N SER A 84 4.21 -3.88 -19.18
CA SER A 84 4.01 -5.29 -19.52
C SER A 84 2.78 -5.91 -18.87
N LEU A 85 2.33 -5.38 -17.74
CA LEU A 85 1.09 -5.75 -17.04
C LEU A 85 -0.15 -5.00 -17.57
N GLY A 86 0.03 -4.15 -18.59
CA GLY A 86 -1.06 -3.41 -19.23
C GLY A 86 -1.39 -2.07 -18.60
N TYR A 87 -0.51 -1.55 -17.76
CA TYR A 87 -0.66 -0.22 -17.16
C TYR A 87 -0.12 0.87 -18.08
N VAL A 88 -0.70 2.05 -17.95
CA VAL A 88 -0.29 3.29 -18.63
C VAL A 88 0.26 4.26 -17.59
N ASP A 89 1.46 4.76 -17.83
CA ASP A 89 2.17 5.72 -16.98
C ASP A 89 1.58 7.13 -17.13
N ASN A 90 1.24 7.77 -16.02
CA ASN A 90 0.87 9.18 -15.97
C ASN A 90 2.14 10.04 -15.87
N ARG A 91 2.72 10.38 -17.02
CA ARG A 91 3.97 11.13 -17.11
C ARG A 91 3.91 12.53 -16.50
N GLU A 92 2.74 13.17 -16.47
CA GLU A 92 2.59 14.51 -15.89
C GLU A 92 2.87 14.50 -14.39
N VAL A 93 2.39 13.46 -13.68
CA VAL A 93 2.67 13.30 -12.25
C VAL A 93 4.15 13.08 -12.00
N PHE A 94 4.79 12.19 -12.77
CA PHE A 94 6.22 11.93 -12.62
C PHE A 94 7.08 13.18 -12.83
N ILE A 95 6.74 14.01 -13.81
CA ILE A 95 7.47 15.26 -14.09
C ILE A 95 7.19 16.30 -13.00
N SER A 96 5.93 16.49 -12.60
CA SER A 96 5.54 17.49 -11.61
C SER A 96 6.04 17.18 -10.20
N SER A 97 6.27 15.90 -9.89
CA SER A 97 6.87 15.43 -8.64
C SER A 97 8.40 15.33 -8.69
N GLU A 98 9.03 15.87 -9.73
CA GLU A 98 10.49 15.79 -9.91
C GLU A 98 11.04 14.35 -9.89
N GLY A 99 10.20 13.36 -10.26
CA GLY A 99 10.53 11.95 -10.26
C GLY A 99 10.34 11.24 -8.91
N GLU A 100 9.75 11.89 -7.92
CA GLU A 100 9.51 11.30 -6.60
C GLU A 100 8.23 10.43 -6.54
N ARG A 101 7.34 10.55 -7.55
CA ARG A 101 6.08 9.79 -7.61
C ARG A 101 5.75 9.37 -9.05
N ALA A 102 5.28 8.15 -9.22
CA ALA A 102 4.73 7.67 -10.48
C ALA A 102 3.34 7.07 -10.25
N ILE A 103 2.41 7.39 -11.15
CA ILE A 103 1.06 6.87 -11.17
C ILE A 103 0.86 6.02 -12.41
N PHE A 104 0.25 4.87 -12.24
CA PHE A 104 -0.05 3.92 -13.30
C PHE A 104 -1.53 3.54 -13.27
N ASP A 105 -2.22 3.70 -14.39
CA ASP A 105 -3.63 3.33 -14.55
C ASP A 105 -3.76 2.14 -15.47
N LYS A 106 -4.60 1.15 -15.12
CA LYS A 106 -4.92 0.02 -15.99
C LYS A 106 -6.24 0.28 -16.71
N PRO A 107 -6.21 0.62 -18.01
CA PRO A 107 -7.40 1.05 -18.73
C PRO A 107 -8.54 0.03 -18.67
N GLY A 108 -9.76 0.52 -18.47
CA GLY A 108 -10.98 -0.30 -18.45
C GLY A 108 -11.19 -1.15 -17.19
N THR A 109 -10.29 -1.08 -16.20
CA THR A 109 -10.36 -1.91 -14.99
C THR A 109 -10.66 -1.12 -13.72
N GLY A 110 -10.35 0.17 -13.68
CA GLY A 110 -10.40 1.00 -12.48
C GLY A 110 -9.25 0.70 -11.49
N LEU A 111 -8.24 -0.08 -11.89
CA LEU A 111 -7.05 -0.31 -11.08
C LEU A 111 -6.08 0.85 -11.24
N HIS A 112 -5.64 1.35 -10.11
CA HIS A 112 -4.72 2.47 -9.97
C HIS A 112 -3.54 2.05 -9.09
N VAL A 113 -2.32 2.35 -9.50
CA VAL A 113 -1.10 2.04 -8.76
C VAL A 113 -0.30 3.32 -8.57
N ASP A 114 0.13 3.55 -7.35
CA ASP A 114 0.95 4.70 -6.98
C ASP A 114 2.31 4.21 -6.46
N VAL A 115 3.39 4.77 -6.97
CA VAL A 115 4.74 4.40 -6.55
C VAL A 115 5.47 5.65 -6.05
N PHE A 116 5.87 5.61 -4.78
CA PHE A 116 6.63 6.68 -4.13
C PHE A 116 8.11 6.29 -4.10
N TYR A 117 8.93 7.12 -4.73
CA TYR A 117 10.37 6.90 -4.83
C TYR A 117 11.13 7.60 -3.71
N GLU A 118 12.11 6.89 -3.11
CA GLU A 118 13.02 7.36 -2.06
C GLU A 118 12.34 7.73 -0.73
N LYS A 119 11.10 8.20 -0.74
CA LYS A 119 10.38 8.66 0.45
C LYS A 119 8.88 8.77 0.21
N LEU A 120 8.12 8.78 1.30
CA LEU A 120 6.76 9.30 1.34
C LEU A 120 6.82 10.68 1.98
N ASP A 121 6.52 11.73 1.21
CA ASP A 121 6.68 13.12 1.64
C ASP A 121 5.35 13.88 1.54
N PHE A 122 4.63 13.94 2.66
CA PHE A 122 3.42 14.75 2.81
C PHE A 122 3.63 15.85 3.85
N CYS A 123 3.26 15.60 5.12
CA CYS A 123 3.55 16.54 6.20
C CYS A 123 4.95 16.34 6.80
N HIS A 124 5.46 15.13 6.74
CA HIS A 124 6.80 14.73 7.13
C HIS A 124 7.35 13.72 6.12
N ALA A 125 8.64 13.77 5.87
CA ALA A 125 9.29 12.82 4.97
C ALA A 125 9.62 11.51 5.72
N ILE A 126 9.14 10.38 5.18
CA ILE A 126 9.48 9.03 5.62
C ILE A 126 10.39 8.44 4.54
N TYR A 127 11.68 8.32 4.83
CA TYR A 127 12.69 7.90 3.87
C TYR A 127 12.78 6.37 3.78
N TRP A 128 12.91 5.86 2.54
CA TRP A 128 13.04 4.43 2.25
C TRP A 128 14.47 3.90 2.37
N LYS A 129 15.46 4.78 2.44
CA LYS A 129 16.88 4.39 2.46
C LYS A 129 17.15 3.39 3.58
N ASP A 130 17.67 2.21 3.21
CA ASP A 130 18.00 1.10 4.10
C ASP A 130 16.78 0.54 4.89
N ARG A 131 15.54 0.85 4.44
CA ARG A 131 14.30 0.41 5.09
C ARG A 131 13.48 -0.56 4.24
N LEU A 132 13.58 -0.50 2.91
CA LEU A 132 12.81 -1.40 2.02
C LEU A 132 13.29 -2.85 2.07
N GLU A 133 14.50 -3.11 2.56
CA GLU A 133 15.07 -4.45 2.73
C GLU A 133 14.71 -5.10 4.06
N VAL A 134 14.21 -4.32 5.03
CA VAL A 134 13.97 -4.79 6.41
C VAL A 134 12.76 -5.71 6.48
N ASP A 135 11.74 -5.48 5.65
CA ASP A 135 10.54 -6.31 5.61
C ASP A 135 10.11 -6.63 4.18
N SER A 136 9.27 -7.65 4.01
CA SER A 136 8.73 -8.09 2.72
C SER A 136 7.40 -8.83 2.93
N PRO A 137 6.40 -8.60 2.08
CA PRO A 137 6.38 -7.76 0.88
C PRO A 137 6.01 -6.29 1.13
N THR A 138 5.89 -5.88 2.39
CA THR A 138 5.51 -4.52 2.81
C THR A 138 6.73 -3.74 3.30
N ILE A 139 6.54 -2.45 3.59
CA ILE A 139 7.48 -1.70 4.45
C ILE A 139 7.34 -2.17 5.91
N PRO A 140 8.34 -1.91 6.78
CA PRO A 140 8.27 -2.29 8.19
C PRO A 140 7.12 -1.60 8.93
N LEU A 141 6.67 -2.21 10.04
CA LEU A 141 5.54 -1.72 10.85
C LEU A 141 5.71 -0.30 11.34
N THR A 142 6.94 0.11 11.66
CA THR A 142 7.23 1.47 12.12
C THR A 142 6.90 2.50 11.04
N GLU A 143 7.33 2.27 9.81
CA GLU A 143 7.05 3.16 8.68
C GLU A 143 5.56 3.19 8.36
N LEU A 144 4.86 2.05 8.43
CA LEU A 144 3.40 2.00 8.27
C LEU A 144 2.67 2.83 9.33
N LEU A 145 3.10 2.77 10.58
CA LEU A 145 2.53 3.61 11.62
C LEU A 145 2.80 5.09 11.35
N LEU A 146 4.03 5.44 10.95
CA LEU A 146 4.41 6.81 10.63
C LEU A 146 3.63 7.39 9.45
N GLU A 147 3.25 6.58 8.45
CA GLU A 147 2.35 7.01 7.37
C GLU A 147 1.05 7.60 7.89
N LYS A 148 0.48 7.02 8.94
CA LYS A 148 -0.78 7.50 9.55
C LYS A 148 -0.54 8.65 10.52
N MET A 149 0.56 8.62 11.26
CA MET A 149 0.87 9.65 12.27
C MET A 149 1.20 11.02 11.64
N GLN A 150 1.61 11.07 10.37
CA GLN A 150 1.85 12.34 9.67
C GLN A 150 0.59 13.03 9.15
N ILE A 151 -0.59 12.37 9.15
CA ILE A 151 -1.82 12.91 8.59
C ILE A 151 -2.38 13.98 9.52
N VAL A 152 -2.41 15.24 9.07
CA VAL A 152 -2.92 16.38 9.88
C VAL A 152 -4.44 16.30 10.05
N GLN A 153 -5.16 15.97 8.99
CA GLN A 153 -6.61 15.77 9.02
C GLN A 153 -6.93 14.28 9.01
N ILE A 154 -6.63 13.63 10.13
CA ILE A 154 -6.87 12.20 10.29
C ILE A 154 -8.36 11.90 10.17
N ASN A 155 -8.72 10.87 9.43
CA ASN A 155 -10.09 10.42 9.23
C ASN A 155 -10.31 9.04 9.89
N GLU A 156 -11.57 8.56 9.89
CA GLU A 156 -11.93 7.28 10.50
C GLU A 156 -11.16 6.10 9.91
N LYS A 157 -10.87 6.12 8.61
CA LYS A 157 -10.12 5.04 7.93
C LYS A 157 -8.67 4.95 8.46
N ASP A 158 -8.03 6.10 8.66
CA ASP A 158 -6.66 6.16 9.17
C ASP A 158 -6.60 5.72 10.64
N ILE A 159 -7.61 6.11 11.43
CA ILE A 159 -7.73 5.67 12.83
C ILE A 159 -7.89 4.15 12.90
N ILE A 160 -8.73 3.56 12.04
CA ILE A 160 -8.95 2.11 12.01
C ILE A 160 -7.67 1.37 11.64
N ASP A 161 -6.96 1.80 10.60
CA ASP A 161 -5.68 1.21 10.22
C ASP A 161 -4.69 1.23 11.39
N THR A 162 -4.59 2.37 12.09
CA THR A 162 -3.73 2.52 13.28
C THR A 162 -4.15 1.58 14.41
N ILE A 163 -5.46 1.51 14.71
CA ILE A 163 -5.98 0.62 15.76
C ILE A 163 -5.69 -0.85 15.42
N MET A 164 -5.92 -1.25 14.16
CA MET A 164 -5.64 -2.62 13.71
C MET A 164 -4.19 -2.99 13.95
N LEU A 165 -3.25 -2.12 13.57
CA LEU A 165 -1.82 -2.36 13.74
C LEU A 165 -1.45 -2.55 15.21
N LEU A 166 -1.94 -1.67 16.09
CA LEU A 166 -1.66 -1.71 17.52
C LEU A 166 -2.33 -2.88 18.25
N LEU A 167 -3.45 -3.39 17.74
CA LEU A 167 -4.11 -4.60 18.27
C LEU A 167 -3.43 -5.89 17.82
N GLU A 168 -2.93 -5.92 16.58
CA GLU A 168 -2.29 -7.10 16.00
C GLU A 168 -0.89 -7.33 16.56
N HIS A 169 -0.14 -6.25 16.82
CA HIS A 169 1.27 -6.30 17.17
C HIS A 169 1.52 -5.75 18.57
N PRO A 170 2.15 -6.54 19.46
CA PRO A 170 2.54 -6.03 20.77
C PRO A 170 3.63 -4.95 20.63
N LEU A 171 3.59 -3.96 21.52
CA LEU A 171 4.67 -3.00 21.63
C LEU A 171 5.94 -3.71 22.09
N GLY A 172 7.04 -3.51 21.40
CA GLY A 172 8.36 -4.00 21.79
C GLY A 172 9.09 -3.03 22.70
N ASP A 173 10.04 -3.56 23.47
CA ASP A 173 10.91 -2.74 24.32
C ASP A 173 12.13 -2.19 23.55
N ILE A 174 12.40 -2.74 22.38
CA ILE A 174 13.51 -2.37 21.49
C ILE A 174 13.06 -2.39 20.05
N ASP A 175 13.64 -1.51 19.24
CA ASP A 175 13.54 -1.58 17.79
C ASP A 175 14.29 -2.84 17.31
N LYS A 176 13.59 -3.71 16.58
CA LYS A 176 14.23 -4.85 15.93
C LYS A 176 14.72 -4.38 14.57
N GLU A 177 16.02 -4.23 14.46
CA GLU A 177 16.71 -4.07 13.18
C GLU A 177 16.54 -5.29 12.29
#